data_472ca8943bd7f3e87663507173574c2b
#
_entry.id   472ca8943bd7f3e87663507173574c2b
#
_cell.length_a   1.000
_cell.length_b   1.000
_cell.length_c   1.000
_cell.angle_alpha   90.00
_cell.angle_beta   90.00
_cell.angle_gamma   90.00
#
_symmetry.space_group_name_H-M   'P 1'
#
loop_
_entity.id
_entity.type
_entity.pdbx_description
1 polymer ?
#
loop_
_entity_poly.entity_id
_entity_poly.type
_entity_poly.pdbx_seq_one_letter_code
_entity_poly.pdbx_strand_id
1 'polypeptide(L)'
;MKNTVVTFQEAKNKGEKLSMLTAYDYSTAKLIDEAGVNAILVGDSLGMVVLGYEDTLSVTMEDMIHHSAAVARGIKDTLLITDMPFMSYQTSVYDAVVNAGRLMKEGRAQAVKLEGGKEVCPQIKAIVDASIPVCAHLGLTPQSVNAFGGFKVQGKGEAAAQKLLDDARAVEEAGAFAVVLECVPQALATKITESIHIPTIGIGAGAGCDGQVLVYQDMLAMYSNMKPKFVKQFAQVGEQMREAFRTYKEEVAAGTFPSLEHTFKMDETVLDKLY
;
A
#
# COMPACT_ATOMS: atom_id res chain seq x y z
N MET A 1 4.88 3.30 -20.03
CA MET A 1 3.91 2.24 -20.45
C MET A 1 3.02 1.97 -19.26
N LYS A 2 1.71 1.93 -19.46
CA LYS A 2 0.76 1.76 -18.35
C LYS A 2 0.87 0.36 -17.73
N ASN A 3 1.05 0.29 -16.43
CA ASN A 3 1.06 -0.97 -15.68
C ASN A 3 -0.37 -1.51 -15.51
N THR A 4 -0.51 -2.81 -15.64
CA THR A 4 -1.77 -3.56 -15.53
C THR A 4 -1.50 -4.92 -14.88
N VAL A 5 -2.52 -5.66 -14.52
CA VAL A 5 -2.36 -7.03 -14.04
C VAL A 5 -1.67 -7.95 -15.06
N VAL A 6 -1.84 -7.66 -16.36
CA VAL A 6 -1.17 -8.40 -17.45
C VAL A 6 0.33 -8.11 -17.47
N THR A 7 0.74 -6.84 -17.31
CA THR A 7 2.17 -6.48 -17.29
C THR A 7 2.88 -7.04 -16.08
N PHE A 8 2.17 -7.28 -14.97
CA PHE A 8 2.70 -7.98 -13.81
C PHE A 8 3.06 -9.42 -14.12
N GLN A 9 2.18 -10.15 -14.82
CA GLN A 9 2.46 -11.51 -15.27
C GLN A 9 3.59 -11.57 -16.31
N GLU A 10 3.64 -10.60 -17.22
CA GLU A 10 4.71 -10.49 -18.20
C GLU A 10 6.07 -10.25 -17.53
N ALA A 11 6.13 -9.41 -16.49
CA ALA A 11 7.35 -9.16 -15.73
C ALA A 11 7.87 -10.46 -15.08
N LYS A 12 6.99 -11.23 -14.42
CA LYS A 12 7.37 -12.55 -13.88
C LYS A 12 7.92 -13.48 -14.96
N ASN A 13 7.24 -13.59 -16.10
CA ASN A 13 7.65 -14.47 -17.19
C ASN A 13 9.03 -14.09 -17.77
N LYS A 14 9.39 -12.80 -17.70
CA LYS A 14 10.69 -12.27 -18.17
C LYS A 14 11.76 -12.25 -17.05
N GLY A 15 11.41 -12.53 -15.80
CA GLY A 15 12.29 -12.39 -14.65
C GLY A 15 12.59 -10.93 -14.28
N GLU A 16 11.76 -9.98 -14.72
CA GLU A 16 11.85 -8.56 -14.39
C GLU A 16 11.26 -8.31 -13.00
N LYS A 17 11.94 -7.49 -12.18
CA LYS A 17 11.49 -7.21 -10.81
C LYS A 17 10.47 -6.08 -10.78
N LEU A 18 9.41 -6.27 -9.98
CA LEU A 18 8.34 -5.32 -9.78
C LEU A 18 8.57 -4.49 -8.52
N SER A 19 8.33 -3.19 -8.64
CA SER A 19 8.34 -2.26 -7.51
C SER A 19 6.92 -1.84 -7.15
N MET A 20 6.62 -1.85 -5.86
CA MET A 20 5.35 -1.37 -5.31
C MET A 20 5.62 -0.48 -4.10
N LEU A 21 4.87 0.60 -3.96
CA LEU A 21 4.89 1.45 -2.76
C LEU A 21 3.46 1.70 -2.29
N THR A 22 3.28 1.95 -1.00
CA THR A 22 2.01 2.49 -0.56
C THR A 22 1.90 3.97 -0.94
N ALA A 23 0.67 4.47 -1.09
CA ALA A 23 0.35 5.91 -1.09
C ALA A 23 -1.09 6.08 -0.62
N TYR A 24 -1.40 7.27 -0.10
CA TYR A 24 -2.70 7.52 0.54
C TYR A 24 -3.30 8.88 0.14
N ASP A 25 -2.62 9.66 -0.70
CA ASP A 25 -3.05 10.97 -1.17
C ASP A 25 -2.62 11.26 -2.61
N TYR A 26 -3.19 12.31 -3.18
CA TYR A 26 -2.94 12.74 -4.55
C TYR A 26 -1.47 13.11 -4.82
N SER A 27 -0.87 13.91 -3.94
CA SER A 27 0.46 14.48 -4.16
C SER A 27 1.55 13.41 -4.11
N THR A 28 1.47 12.51 -3.11
CA THR A 28 2.39 11.38 -2.97
C THR A 28 2.24 10.39 -4.12
N ALA A 29 0.99 10.08 -4.50
CA ALA A 29 0.70 9.20 -5.63
C ALA A 29 1.30 9.71 -6.94
N LYS A 30 1.20 11.03 -7.20
CA LYS A 30 1.77 11.67 -8.37
C LYS A 30 3.31 11.53 -8.41
N LEU A 31 3.98 11.78 -7.28
CA LEU A 31 5.44 11.63 -7.19
C LEU A 31 5.89 10.18 -7.43
N ILE A 32 5.15 9.19 -6.92
CA ILE A 32 5.44 7.77 -7.12
C ILE A 32 5.22 7.37 -8.58
N ASP A 33 4.14 7.84 -9.22
CA ASP A 33 3.84 7.60 -10.63
C ASP A 33 4.92 8.20 -11.55
N GLU A 34 5.34 9.44 -11.28
CA GLU A 34 6.44 10.11 -11.99
C GLU A 34 7.80 9.41 -11.81
N ALA A 35 8.00 8.73 -10.67
CA ALA A 35 9.20 7.91 -10.42
C ALA A 35 9.20 6.56 -11.15
N GLY A 36 8.10 6.19 -11.82
CA GLY A 36 8.00 4.97 -12.62
C GLY A 36 7.84 3.68 -11.80
N VAL A 37 7.31 3.76 -10.57
CA VAL A 37 6.98 2.59 -9.74
C VAL A 37 5.83 1.80 -10.41
N ASN A 38 5.91 0.46 -10.41
CA ASN A 38 4.95 -0.37 -11.15
C ASN A 38 3.55 -0.38 -10.54
N ALA A 39 3.42 -0.37 -9.22
CA ALA A 39 2.12 -0.32 -8.54
C ALA A 39 2.13 0.57 -7.32
N ILE A 40 0.96 1.13 -7.02
CA ILE A 40 0.65 1.75 -5.74
C ILE A 40 -0.37 0.88 -5.01
N LEU A 41 -0.10 0.65 -3.73
CA LEU A 41 -1.01 0.02 -2.79
C LEU A 41 -1.62 1.10 -1.89
N VAL A 42 -2.93 1.28 -1.95
CA VAL A 42 -3.65 1.94 -0.86
C VAL A 42 -3.92 0.86 0.18
N GLY A 43 -3.00 0.74 1.12
CA GLY A 43 -3.03 -0.27 2.17
C GLY A 43 -3.85 0.19 3.38
N ASP A 44 -4.47 -0.74 4.10
CA ASP A 44 -5.13 -0.45 5.38
C ASP A 44 -4.13 -0.05 6.48
N SER A 45 -2.82 -0.20 6.23
CA SER A 45 -1.74 0.45 6.98
C SER A 45 -1.92 1.97 7.14
N LEU A 46 -2.77 2.62 6.29
CA LEU A 46 -3.18 4.01 6.47
C LEU A 46 -3.77 4.28 7.86
N GLY A 47 -4.41 3.29 8.47
CA GLY A 47 -4.89 3.38 9.85
C GLY A 47 -3.79 3.81 10.79
N MET A 48 -2.60 3.19 10.68
CA MET A 48 -1.47 3.47 11.55
C MET A 48 -0.68 4.73 11.12
N VAL A 49 -0.34 4.85 9.84
CA VAL A 49 0.62 5.87 9.37
C VAL A 49 -0.02 7.18 8.92
N VAL A 50 -1.34 7.22 8.74
CA VAL A 50 -2.10 8.42 8.33
C VAL A 50 -3.11 8.82 9.39
N LEU A 51 -3.93 7.87 9.88
CA LEU A 51 -5.01 8.14 10.83
C LEU A 51 -4.56 8.05 12.30
N GLY A 52 -3.36 7.48 12.57
CA GLY A 52 -2.78 7.40 13.92
C GLY A 52 -3.42 6.33 14.82
N TYR A 53 -4.07 5.32 14.23
CA TYR A 53 -4.60 4.16 14.96
C TYR A 53 -3.45 3.24 15.43
N GLU A 54 -3.73 2.43 16.44
CA GLU A 54 -2.74 1.46 16.97
C GLU A 54 -2.50 0.27 16.01
N ASP A 55 -3.53 -0.07 15.22
CA ASP A 55 -3.54 -1.18 14.26
C ASP A 55 -4.41 -0.86 13.03
N THR A 56 -4.61 -1.85 12.15
CA THR A 56 -5.41 -1.71 10.93
C THR A 56 -6.89 -2.07 11.10
N LEU A 57 -7.30 -2.58 12.28
CA LEU A 57 -8.63 -3.17 12.46
C LEU A 57 -9.78 -2.16 12.44
N SER A 58 -9.48 -0.91 12.82
CA SER A 58 -10.48 0.18 12.85
C SER A 58 -10.70 0.88 11.51
N VAL A 59 -9.92 0.52 10.48
CA VAL A 59 -10.04 1.12 9.15
C VAL A 59 -11.36 0.69 8.50
N THR A 60 -12.11 1.67 8.00
CA THR A 60 -13.42 1.46 7.37
C THR A 60 -13.33 1.37 5.84
N MET A 61 -14.40 0.88 5.21
CA MET A 61 -14.55 0.93 3.75
C MET A 61 -14.52 2.37 3.22
N GLU A 62 -15.11 3.30 3.97
CA GLU A 62 -15.16 4.73 3.65
C GLU A 62 -13.76 5.35 3.64
N ASP A 63 -12.91 5.02 4.60
CA ASP A 63 -11.51 5.44 4.62
C ASP A 63 -10.77 4.93 3.39
N MET A 64 -10.91 3.64 3.07
CA MET A 64 -10.26 3.02 1.93
C MET A 64 -10.72 3.64 0.60
N ILE A 65 -12.01 3.87 0.44
CA ILE A 65 -12.60 4.52 -0.74
C ILE A 65 -12.08 5.95 -0.87
N HIS A 66 -12.07 6.73 0.22
CA HIS A 66 -11.61 8.12 0.23
C HIS A 66 -10.15 8.22 -0.25
N HIS A 67 -9.27 7.47 0.36
CA HIS A 67 -7.84 7.47 0.06
C HIS A 67 -7.54 6.89 -1.33
N SER A 68 -8.22 5.81 -1.72
CA SER A 68 -8.09 5.22 -3.06
C SER A 68 -8.50 6.20 -4.17
N ALA A 69 -9.62 6.88 -4.00
CA ALA A 69 -10.08 7.89 -4.96
C ALA A 69 -9.12 9.09 -5.06
N ALA A 70 -8.46 9.48 -3.97
CA ALA A 70 -7.44 10.53 -3.99
C ALA A 70 -6.19 10.09 -4.77
N VAL A 71 -5.67 8.89 -4.49
CA VAL A 71 -4.54 8.28 -5.20
C VAL A 71 -4.83 8.11 -6.68
N ALA A 72 -6.03 7.60 -7.04
CA ALA A 72 -6.45 7.38 -8.42
C ALA A 72 -6.41 8.64 -9.29
N ARG A 73 -6.59 9.82 -8.71
CA ARG A 73 -6.47 11.10 -9.42
C ARG A 73 -5.03 11.51 -9.69
N GLY A 74 -4.08 10.99 -8.90
CA GLY A 74 -2.65 11.35 -8.98
C GLY A 74 -1.85 10.51 -9.97
N ILE A 75 -2.36 9.37 -10.41
CA ILE A 75 -1.62 8.40 -11.23
C ILE A 75 -2.07 8.37 -12.69
N LYS A 76 -1.16 7.96 -13.57
CA LYS A 76 -1.39 7.74 -15.01
C LYS A 76 -0.97 6.35 -15.45
N ASP A 77 0.24 5.94 -15.09
CA ASP A 77 0.89 4.72 -15.56
C ASP A 77 1.01 3.62 -14.49
N THR A 78 0.91 3.96 -13.22
CA THR A 78 1.00 3.03 -12.09
C THR A 78 -0.29 2.22 -11.92
N LEU A 79 -0.19 0.92 -11.61
CA LEU A 79 -1.33 0.07 -11.26
C LEU A 79 -1.81 0.41 -9.83
N LEU A 80 -3.09 0.72 -9.67
CA LEU A 80 -3.69 0.98 -8.35
C LEU A 80 -4.33 -0.28 -7.77
N ILE A 81 -3.80 -0.71 -6.64
CA ILE A 81 -4.35 -1.80 -5.82
C ILE A 81 -4.85 -1.20 -4.50
N THR A 82 -6.03 -1.60 -4.04
CA THR A 82 -6.61 -1.09 -2.78
C THR A 82 -6.99 -2.23 -1.88
N ASP A 83 -6.60 -2.15 -0.60
CA ASP A 83 -6.95 -3.16 0.39
C ASP A 83 -8.44 -3.18 0.70
N MET A 84 -8.96 -4.37 0.88
CA MET A 84 -10.24 -4.60 1.53
C MET A 84 -9.99 -4.61 3.05
N PRO A 85 -10.55 -3.66 3.82
CA PRO A 85 -10.29 -3.57 5.25
C PRO A 85 -10.92 -4.73 6.03
N PHE A 86 -10.47 -4.90 7.27
CA PHE A 86 -10.96 -5.95 8.17
C PHE A 86 -12.49 -5.97 8.26
N MET A 87 -13.08 -7.16 8.21
CA MET A 87 -14.52 -7.44 8.20
C MET A 87 -15.29 -6.96 6.97
N SER A 88 -14.62 -6.49 5.92
CA SER A 88 -15.29 -6.13 4.67
C SER A 88 -15.50 -7.31 3.70
N TYR A 89 -14.81 -8.43 3.92
CA TYR A 89 -14.87 -9.63 3.08
C TYR A 89 -14.98 -10.95 3.88
N GLN A 90 -14.70 -10.94 5.18
CA GLN A 90 -14.74 -12.15 6.02
C GLN A 90 -16.18 -12.57 6.36
N THR A 91 -17.13 -11.64 6.34
CA THR A 91 -18.52 -11.85 6.75
C THR A 91 -19.30 -12.78 5.82
N SER A 92 -19.15 -12.59 4.53
CA SER A 92 -19.76 -13.41 3.50
C SER A 92 -19.11 -13.22 2.13
N VAL A 93 -19.33 -14.16 1.21
CA VAL A 93 -18.93 -14.00 -0.21
C VAL A 93 -19.67 -12.85 -0.86
N TYR A 94 -20.94 -12.63 -0.52
CA TYR A 94 -21.74 -11.51 -1.04
C TYR A 94 -21.14 -10.16 -0.65
N ASP A 95 -20.85 -9.97 0.64
CA ASP A 95 -20.24 -8.71 1.13
C ASP A 95 -18.87 -8.47 0.49
N ALA A 96 -18.08 -9.53 0.32
CA ALA A 96 -16.78 -9.44 -0.34
C ALA A 96 -16.90 -8.88 -1.78
N VAL A 97 -17.83 -9.40 -2.58
CA VAL A 97 -18.06 -8.91 -3.95
C VAL A 97 -18.60 -7.48 -3.96
N VAL A 98 -19.57 -7.16 -3.08
CA VAL A 98 -20.14 -5.80 -2.98
C VAL A 98 -19.05 -4.79 -2.60
N ASN A 99 -18.25 -5.08 -1.57
CA ASN A 99 -17.22 -4.17 -1.09
C ASN A 99 -16.06 -4.04 -2.10
N ALA A 100 -15.64 -5.12 -2.76
CA ALA A 100 -14.68 -5.04 -3.86
C ALA A 100 -15.22 -4.14 -4.99
N GLY A 101 -16.50 -4.30 -5.36
CA GLY A 101 -17.18 -3.46 -6.34
C GLY A 101 -17.22 -1.98 -5.95
N ARG A 102 -17.39 -1.65 -4.66
CA ARG A 102 -17.31 -0.28 -4.15
C ARG A 102 -15.92 0.30 -4.31
N LEU A 103 -14.86 -0.45 -3.99
CA LEU A 103 -13.48 0.01 -4.19
C LEU A 103 -13.18 0.31 -5.66
N MET A 104 -13.68 -0.52 -6.59
CA MET A 104 -13.52 -0.29 -8.03
C MET A 104 -14.29 0.95 -8.50
N LYS A 105 -15.55 1.11 -8.09
CA LYS A 105 -16.45 2.17 -8.61
C LYS A 105 -16.24 3.51 -7.91
N GLU A 106 -16.22 3.51 -6.59
CA GLU A 106 -16.13 4.71 -5.76
C GLU A 106 -14.66 5.08 -5.48
N GLY A 107 -13.82 4.09 -5.12
CA GLY A 107 -12.39 4.25 -4.88
C GLY A 107 -11.55 4.34 -6.15
N ARG A 108 -12.10 3.97 -7.32
CA ARG A 108 -11.42 3.93 -8.62
C ARG A 108 -10.19 3.02 -8.65
N ALA A 109 -10.16 2.00 -7.77
CA ALA A 109 -9.13 0.97 -7.78
C ALA A 109 -9.13 0.19 -9.11
N GLN A 110 -8.01 -0.41 -9.47
CA GLN A 110 -7.87 -1.28 -10.66
C GLN A 110 -7.74 -2.76 -10.25
N ALA A 111 -7.44 -3.01 -8.98
CA ALA A 111 -7.45 -4.31 -8.34
C ALA A 111 -7.70 -4.13 -6.84
N VAL A 112 -8.13 -5.19 -6.17
CA VAL A 112 -8.28 -5.20 -4.72
C VAL A 112 -7.27 -6.15 -4.09
N LYS A 113 -6.89 -5.92 -2.81
CA LYS A 113 -6.09 -6.88 -2.03
C LYS A 113 -6.88 -7.34 -0.80
N LEU A 114 -6.74 -8.60 -0.43
CA LEU A 114 -7.31 -9.16 0.79
C LEU A 114 -6.36 -10.19 1.42
N GLU A 115 -6.50 -10.37 2.72
CA GLU A 115 -5.64 -11.21 3.55
C GLU A 115 -6.27 -12.57 3.83
N GLY A 116 -5.46 -13.64 3.76
CA GLY A 116 -5.83 -15.00 4.08
C GLY A 116 -5.47 -15.99 2.98
N GLY A 117 -5.46 -17.27 3.33
CA GLY A 117 -5.15 -18.39 2.46
C GLY A 117 -6.41 -19.12 1.98
N LYS A 118 -6.42 -20.45 2.15
CA LYS A 118 -7.54 -21.32 1.73
C LYS A 118 -8.90 -20.86 2.25
N GLU A 119 -8.94 -20.29 3.44
CA GLU A 119 -10.16 -19.84 4.11
C GLU A 119 -10.89 -18.70 3.36
N VAL A 120 -10.19 -17.92 2.54
CA VAL A 120 -10.76 -16.81 1.77
C VAL A 120 -10.82 -17.08 0.25
N CYS A 121 -10.45 -18.27 -0.20
CA CYS A 121 -10.53 -18.64 -1.62
C CYS A 121 -11.95 -18.52 -2.22
N PRO A 122 -13.04 -18.83 -1.50
CA PRO A 122 -14.39 -18.57 -2.01
C PRO A 122 -14.66 -17.11 -2.33
N GLN A 123 -14.17 -16.19 -1.50
CA GLN A 123 -14.27 -14.74 -1.72
C GLN A 123 -13.41 -14.31 -2.91
N ILE A 124 -12.13 -14.75 -2.97
CA ILE A 124 -11.23 -14.46 -4.09
C ILE A 124 -11.89 -14.89 -5.40
N LYS A 125 -12.36 -16.14 -5.47
CA LYS A 125 -13.00 -16.66 -6.69
C LYS A 125 -14.22 -15.82 -7.11
N ALA A 126 -15.10 -15.50 -6.17
CA ALA A 126 -16.32 -14.74 -6.49
C ALA A 126 -16.03 -13.32 -6.94
N ILE A 127 -15.01 -12.65 -6.36
CA ILE A 127 -14.55 -11.33 -6.77
C ILE A 127 -13.95 -11.40 -8.20
N VAL A 128 -13.12 -12.41 -8.48
CA VAL A 128 -12.52 -12.64 -9.80
C VAL A 128 -13.60 -12.95 -10.85
N ASP A 129 -14.58 -13.80 -10.51
CA ASP A 129 -15.73 -14.12 -11.38
C ASP A 129 -16.58 -12.87 -11.70
N ALA A 130 -16.56 -11.85 -10.79
CA ALA A 130 -17.16 -10.54 -11.05
C ALA A 130 -16.26 -9.60 -11.88
N SER A 131 -15.18 -10.12 -12.49
CA SER A 131 -14.20 -9.37 -13.31
C SER A 131 -13.39 -8.33 -12.53
N ILE A 132 -13.17 -8.54 -11.24
CA ILE A 132 -12.33 -7.69 -10.39
C ILE A 132 -11.03 -8.43 -10.09
N PRO A 133 -9.85 -7.89 -10.49
CA PRO A 133 -8.57 -8.52 -10.19
C PRO A 133 -8.27 -8.51 -8.69
N VAL A 134 -7.77 -9.65 -8.17
CA VAL A 134 -7.45 -9.83 -6.75
C VAL A 134 -5.96 -10.09 -6.57
N CYS A 135 -5.31 -9.32 -5.69
CA CYS A 135 -4.02 -9.63 -5.09
C CYS A 135 -4.26 -10.31 -3.74
N ALA A 136 -3.73 -11.51 -3.54
CA ALA A 136 -3.79 -12.17 -2.25
C ALA A 136 -2.69 -11.67 -1.30
N HIS A 137 -2.84 -11.91 0.02
CA HIS A 137 -1.82 -11.57 1.01
C HIS A 137 -1.66 -12.71 2.01
N LEU A 138 -0.43 -13.24 2.10
CA LEU A 138 -0.05 -14.38 2.93
C LEU A 138 1.14 -14.04 3.84
N GLY A 139 1.35 -14.86 4.85
CA GLY A 139 2.39 -14.67 5.84
C GLY A 139 1.86 -13.95 7.07
N LEU A 140 2.52 -12.88 7.48
CA LEU A 140 1.94 -11.98 8.48
C LEU A 140 0.82 -11.19 7.80
N THR A 141 -0.38 -11.36 8.31
CA THR A 141 -1.56 -10.61 7.88
C THR A 141 -1.95 -9.66 9.02
N PRO A 142 -1.71 -8.32 8.90
CA PRO A 142 -1.97 -7.36 9.97
C PRO A 142 -3.40 -7.41 10.52
N GLN A 143 -4.38 -7.70 9.68
CA GLN A 143 -5.78 -7.87 10.12
C GLN A 143 -5.96 -9.05 11.09
N SER A 144 -5.03 -9.99 11.13
CA SER A 144 -5.03 -11.15 12.04
C SER A 144 -4.15 -10.96 13.27
N VAL A 145 -3.69 -9.73 13.56
CA VAL A 145 -2.72 -9.42 14.62
C VAL A 145 -3.10 -9.97 15.98
N ASN A 146 -4.39 -9.91 16.33
CA ASN A 146 -4.90 -10.45 17.58
C ASN A 146 -4.84 -11.98 17.63
N ALA A 147 -5.16 -12.65 16.52
CA ALA A 147 -5.07 -14.11 16.42
C ALA A 147 -3.62 -14.60 16.49
N PHE A 148 -2.67 -13.83 15.95
CA PHE A 148 -1.24 -14.16 16.02
C PHE A 148 -0.58 -13.78 17.35
N GLY A 149 -1.25 -12.98 18.18
CA GLY A 149 -0.67 -12.43 19.41
C GLY A 149 0.50 -11.48 19.12
N GLY A 150 0.36 -10.62 18.11
CA GLY A 150 1.31 -9.60 17.68
C GLY A 150 1.98 -9.87 16.32
N PHE A 151 2.83 -8.96 15.89
CA PHE A 151 3.56 -9.01 14.62
C PHE A 151 4.71 -10.02 14.70
N LYS A 152 4.55 -11.19 14.08
CA LYS A 152 5.52 -12.30 14.14
C LYS A 152 5.82 -12.84 12.76
N VAL A 153 7.08 -13.26 12.53
CA VAL A 153 7.48 -13.97 11.31
C VAL A 153 6.71 -15.29 11.19
N GLN A 154 6.11 -15.53 10.05
CA GLN A 154 5.27 -16.70 9.75
C GLN A 154 6.07 -17.77 8.99
N GLY A 155 5.64 -19.05 9.08
CA GLY A 155 6.24 -20.13 8.31
C GLY A 155 7.57 -20.67 8.83
N LYS A 156 7.93 -20.48 10.11
CA LYS A 156 9.21 -20.96 10.68
C LYS A 156 9.27 -22.47 10.94
N GLY A 157 8.14 -23.13 11.12
CA GLY A 157 8.09 -24.59 11.36
C GLY A 157 7.58 -25.33 10.13
N GLU A 158 7.85 -26.65 10.05
CA GLU A 158 7.50 -27.48 8.89
C GLU A 158 6.01 -27.38 8.52
N ALA A 159 5.11 -27.60 9.49
CA ALA A 159 3.67 -27.48 9.26
C ALA A 159 3.22 -26.09 8.81
N ALA A 160 3.79 -25.04 9.40
CA ALA A 160 3.48 -23.64 9.04
C ALA A 160 4.05 -23.29 7.65
N ALA A 161 5.22 -23.80 7.29
CA ALA A 161 5.79 -23.62 5.97
C ALA A 161 4.98 -24.35 4.89
N GLN A 162 4.56 -25.62 5.17
CA GLN A 162 3.70 -26.37 4.27
C GLN A 162 2.35 -25.67 4.07
N LYS A 163 1.74 -25.16 5.16
CA LYS A 163 0.50 -24.39 5.06
C LYS A 163 0.64 -23.19 4.12
N LEU A 164 1.71 -22.40 4.24
CA LEU A 164 1.92 -21.24 3.36
C LEU A 164 2.12 -21.63 1.90
N LEU A 165 2.81 -22.74 1.61
CA LEU A 165 2.93 -23.29 0.26
C LEU A 165 1.57 -23.70 -0.31
N ASP A 166 0.78 -24.39 0.49
CA ASP A 166 -0.56 -24.84 0.10
C ASP A 166 -1.53 -23.66 -0.08
N ASP A 167 -1.44 -22.65 0.79
CA ASP A 167 -2.24 -21.42 0.68
C ASP A 167 -1.87 -20.62 -0.59
N ALA A 168 -0.58 -20.54 -0.92
CA ALA A 168 -0.13 -19.82 -2.13
C ALA A 168 -0.70 -20.47 -3.41
N ARG A 169 -0.71 -21.79 -3.48
CA ARG A 169 -1.34 -22.53 -4.60
C ARG A 169 -2.86 -22.33 -4.62
N ALA A 170 -3.49 -22.38 -3.46
CA ALA A 170 -4.95 -22.24 -3.36
C ALA A 170 -5.43 -20.86 -3.80
N VAL A 171 -4.73 -19.78 -3.42
CA VAL A 171 -5.10 -18.42 -3.87
C VAL A 171 -4.84 -18.23 -5.37
N GLU A 172 -3.79 -18.84 -5.93
CA GLU A 172 -3.56 -18.88 -7.38
C GLU A 172 -4.70 -19.60 -8.10
N GLU A 173 -5.07 -20.80 -7.62
CA GLU A 173 -6.19 -21.59 -8.19
C GLU A 173 -7.53 -20.86 -8.08
N ALA A 174 -7.73 -20.04 -7.03
CA ALA A 174 -8.90 -19.19 -6.88
C ALA A 174 -8.92 -18.00 -7.87
N GLY A 175 -7.81 -17.73 -8.59
CA GLY A 175 -7.70 -16.72 -9.64
C GLY A 175 -7.03 -15.41 -9.21
N ALA A 176 -6.33 -15.36 -8.08
CA ALA A 176 -5.51 -14.21 -7.73
C ALA A 176 -4.46 -13.95 -8.83
N PHE A 177 -4.21 -12.68 -9.18
CA PHE A 177 -3.20 -12.32 -10.20
C PHE A 177 -1.79 -12.13 -9.60
N ALA A 178 -1.69 -11.93 -8.31
CA ALA A 178 -0.45 -11.76 -7.55
C ALA A 178 -0.67 -12.13 -6.08
N VAL A 179 0.42 -12.34 -5.35
CA VAL A 179 0.37 -12.58 -3.90
C VAL A 179 1.46 -11.79 -3.17
N VAL A 180 1.07 -11.05 -2.13
CA VAL A 180 2.00 -10.44 -1.18
C VAL A 180 2.45 -11.50 -0.18
N LEU A 181 3.76 -11.57 0.09
CA LEU A 181 4.37 -12.40 1.13
C LEU A 181 4.99 -11.49 2.19
N GLU A 182 4.37 -11.41 3.38
CA GLU A 182 4.84 -10.54 4.45
C GLU A 182 5.47 -11.33 5.59
N CYS A 183 6.67 -10.89 6.01
CA CYS A 183 7.39 -11.47 7.15
C CYS A 183 7.52 -13.01 7.08
N VAL A 184 7.86 -13.52 5.90
CA VAL A 184 8.11 -14.95 5.61
C VAL A 184 9.63 -15.17 5.50
N PRO A 185 10.21 -16.27 6.05
CA PRO A 185 11.61 -16.58 5.85
C PRO A 185 11.99 -16.60 4.36
N GLN A 186 13.11 -15.95 4.00
CA GLN A 186 13.55 -15.80 2.60
C GLN A 186 13.56 -17.11 1.82
N ALA A 187 14.09 -18.20 2.39
CA ALA A 187 14.15 -19.49 1.71
C ALA A 187 12.76 -20.03 1.37
N LEU A 188 11.79 -19.86 2.28
CA LEU A 188 10.40 -20.27 2.05
C LEU A 188 9.73 -19.38 1.00
N ALA A 189 9.91 -18.06 1.07
CA ALA A 189 9.37 -17.13 0.07
C ALA A 189 9.91 -17.40 -1.34
N THR A 190 11.21 -17.70 -1.47
CA THR A 190 11.80 -18.15 -2.74
C THR A 190 11.15 -19.42 -3.26
N LYS A 191 10.98 -20.44 -2.38
CA LYS A 191 10.33 -21.70 -2.75
C LYS A 191 8.87 -21.50 -3.17
N ILE A 192 8.12 -20.62 -2.50
CA ILE A 192 6.76 -20.24 -2.89
C ILE A 192 6.78 -19.61 -4.28
N THR A 193 7.65 -18.61 -4.50
CA THR A 193 7.80 -17.90 -5.77
C THR A 193 8.07 -18.84 -6.95
N GLU A 194 8.88 -19.87 -6.73
CA GLU A 194 9.21 -20.90 -7.73
C GLU A 194 8.08 -21.93 -7.95
N SER A 195 7.15 -22.06 -6.99
CA SER A 195 6.10 -23.10 -7.01
C SER A 195 4.76 -22.63 -7.57
N ILE A 196 4.59 -21.32 -7.81
CA ILE A 196 3.37 -20.72 -8.37
C ILE A 196 3.70 -19.88 -9.62
N HIS A 197 2.69 -19.67 -10.46
CA HIS A 197 2.86 -18.97 -11.74
C HIS A 197 2.55 -17.48 -11.65
N ILE A 198 1.81 -17.03 -10.62
CA ILE A 198 1.51 -15.62 -10.40
C ILE A 198 2.66 -14.89 -9.70
N PRO A 199 2.84 -13.57 -9.92
CA PRO A 199 3.88 -12.78 -9.26
C PRO A 199 3.76 -12.77 -7.74
N THR A 200 4.92 -12.90 -7.06
CA THR A 200 5.04 -12.72 -5.61
C THR A 200 5.65 -11.35 -5.30
N ILE A 201 5.05 -10.62 -4.36
CA ILE A 201 5.52 -9.31 -3.90
C ILE A 201 5.94 -9.44 -2.43
N GLY A 202 7.23 -9.30 -2.14
CA GLY A 202 7.77 -9.47 -0.81
C GLY A 202 7.74 -8.18 0.02
N ILE A 203 7.46 -8.32 1.32
CA ILE A 203 7.77 -7.33 2.35
C ILE A 203 8.30 -8.07 3.57
N GLY A 204 9.61 -7.92 3.85
CA GLY A 204 10.26 -8.75 4.85
C GLY A 204 10.33 -10.24 4.48
N ALA A 205 10.34 -10.57 3.19
CA ALA A 205 10.38 -11.92 2.64
C ALA A 205 11.64 -12.22 1.80
N GLY A 206 12.60 -11.30 1.77
CA GLY A 206 13.86 -11.43 1.04
C GLY A 206 13.73 -11.15 -0.47
N ALA A 207 14.86 -11.21 -1.17
CA ALA A 207 15.00 -10.80 -2.58
C ALA A 207 14.52 -11.87 -3.58
N GLY A 208 14.12 -13.06 -3.11
CA GLY A 208 13.67 -14.17 -3.97
C GLY A 208 12.29 -13.96 -4.60
N CYS A 209 11.49 -13.02 -4.10
CA CYS A 209 10.20 -12.66 -4.68
C CYS A 209 10.34 -11.93 -6.02
N ASP A 210 9.29 -11.92 -6.83
CA ASP A 210 9.25 -11.25 -8.14
C ASP A 210 9.19 -9.72 -8.00
N GLY A 211 8.73 -9.21 -6.87
CA GLY A 211 8.71 -7.78 -6.56
C GLY A 211 8.85 -7.50 -5.06
N GLN A 212 8.84 -6.22 -4.71
CA GLN A 212 8.90 -5.75 -3.32
C GLN A 212 7.90 -4.62 -3.10
N VAL A 213 7.31 -4.57 -1.89
CA VAL A 213 6.51 -3.44 -1.43
C VAL A 213 7.07 -2.88 -0.13
N LEU A 214 6.99 -1.55 0.04
CA LEU A 214 7.24 -0.85 1.30
C LEU A 214 6.17 0.20 1.56
N VAL A 215 5.92 0.47 2.84
CA VAL A 215 5.19 1.64 3.29
C VAL A 215 6.07 2.87 3.05
N TYR A 216 5.56 3.87 2.30
CA TYR A 216 6.41 4.99 1.87
C TYR A 216 6.89 5.85 3.05
N GLN A 217 6.10 5.98 4.11
CA GLN A 217 6.52 6.68 5.32
C GLN A 217 7.71 6.01 5.99
N ASP A 218 7.76 4.67 5.98
CA ASP A 218 8.87 3.93 6.56
C ASP A 218 10.15 4.12 5.75
N MET A 219 10.08 3.99 4.42
CA MET A 219 11.26 4.13 3.56
C MET A 219 11.80 5.57 3.50
N LEU A 220 10.98 6.57 3.82
CA LEU A 220 11.35 7.98 3.87
C LEU A 220 11.63 8.48 5.30
N ALA A 221 11.63 7.59 6.29
CA ALA A 221 11.84 7.91 7.70
C ALA A 221 10.87 8.99 8.24
N MET A 222 9.63 9.00 7.75
CA MET A 222 8.59 9.93 8.18
C MET A 222 7.84 9.42 9.41
N TYR A 223 7.70 8.08 9.54
CA TYR A 223 7.07 7.41 10.66
C TYR A 223 8.14 6.85 11.60
N SER A 224 8.13 7.28 12.88
CA SER A 224 9.25 7.04 13.81
C SER A 224 8.94 6.07 14.95
N ASN A 225 7.68 5.63 15.10
CA ASN A 225 7.28 4.83 16.27
C ASN A 225 7.85 3.41 16.26
N MET A 226 8.16 2.88 15.08
CA MET A 226 8.77 1.56 14.90
C MET A 226 9.54 1.53 13.59
N LYS A 227 10.73 0.90 13.59
CA LYS A 227 11.49 0.60 12.37
C LYS A 227 11.57 -0.92 12.22
N PRO A 228 10.71 -1.53 11.39
CA PRO A 228 10.80 -2.95 11.09
C PRO A 228 12.19 -3.32 10.52
N LYS A 229 12.72 -4.48 10.89
CA LYS A 229 14.06 -4.94 10.47
C LYS A 229 14.24 -4.94 8.95
N PHE A 230 13.17 -5.19 8.20
CA PHE A 230 13.19 -5.29 6.74
C PHE A 230 13.15 -3.94 6.03
N VAL A 231 12.90 -2.83 6.76
CA VAL A 231 12.82 -1.50 6.16
C VAL A 231 14.20 -0.92 5.96
N LYS A 232 14.56 -0.67 4.70
CA LYS A 232 15.66 0.22 4.34
C LYS A 232 15.12 1.64 4.20
N GLN A 233 15.70 2.58 4.93
CA GLN A 233 15.45 3.99 4.76
C GLN A 233 16.25 4.54 3.58
N PHE A 234 15.59 5.02 2.55
CA PHE A 234 16.21 5.55 1.35
C PHE A 234 16.47 7.07 1.44
N ALA A 235 15.75 7.76 2.33
CA ALA A 235 15.92 9.18 2.63
C ALA A 235 15.48 9.49 4.07
N GLN A 236 15.84 10.67 4.59
CA GLN A 236 15.49 11.18 5.91
C GLN A 236 14.49 12.34 5.80
N VAL A 237 13.41 12.13 5.06
CA VAL A 237 12.43 13.19 4.76
C VAL A 237 11.76 13.70 6.02
N GLY A 238 11.49 12.84 7.01
CA GLY A 238 10.91 13.28 8.28
C GLY A 238 11.77 14.30 9.02
N GLU A 239 13.11 14.18 8.97
CA GLU A 239 14.01 15.19 9.56
C GLU A 239 14.00 16.48 8.76
N GLN A 240 14.06 16.39 7.43
CA GLN A 240 13.99 17.54 6.55
C GLN A 240 12.69 18.33 6.74
N MET A 241 11.56 17.65 6.92
CA MET A 241 10.27 18.28 7.21
C MET A 241 10.31 19.04 8.56
N ARG A 242 10.83 18.39 9.62
CA ARG A 242 10.94 19.02 10.95
C ARG A 242 11.81 20.27 10.90
N GLU A 243 12.92 20.23 10.16
CA GLU A 243 13.79 21.39 9.99
C GLU A 243 13.10 22.51 9.21
N ALA A 244 12.44 22.20 8.09
CA ALA A 244 11.69 23.18 7.32
C ALA A 244 10.57 23.84 8.15
N PHE A 245 9.84 23.07 8.97
CA PHE A 245 8.81 23.64 9.85
C PHE A 245 9.40 24.53 10.94
N ARG A 246 10.59 24.20 11.45
CA ARG A 246 11.31 24.99 12.45
C ARG A 246 11.78 26.31 11.84
N THR A 247 12.43 26.26 10.69
CA THR A 247 12.88 27.44 9.93
C THR A 247 11.71 28.38 9.61
N TYR A 248 10.62 27.83 9.07
CA TYR A 248 9.42 28.63 8.80
C TYR A 248 8.89 29.35 10.04
N LYS A 249 8.78 28.64 11.19
CA LYS A 249 8.36 29.22 12.47
C LYS A 249 9.27 30.35 12.91
N GLU A 250 10.59 30.18 12.78
CA GLU A 250 11.60 31.16 13.20
C GLU A 250 11.57 32.40 12.32
N GLU A 251 11.48 32.26 11.00
CA GLU A 251 11.40 33.37 10.06
C GLU A 251 10.13 34.17 10.21
N VAL A 252 8.99 33.54 10.45
CA VAL A 252 7.72 34.23 10.75
C VAL A 252 7.85 35.01 12.05
N ALA A 253 8.44 34.44 13.11
CA ALA A 253 8.62 35.10 14.40
C ALA A 253 9.61 36.31 14.31
N ALA A 254 10.62 36.22 13.44
CA ALA A 254 11.60 37.28 13.21
C ALA A 254 11.09 38.36 12.22
N GLY A 255 9.95 38.14 11.55
CA GLY A 255 9.43 39.02 10.52
C GLY A 255 10.26 39.04 9.22
N THR A 256 11.08 38.01 9.00
CA THR A 256 11.88 37.84 7.77
C THR A 256 11.10 37.11 6.67
N PHE A 257 10.06 36.36 7.03
CA PHE A 257 9.07 35.85 6.11
C PHE A 257 7.68 36.42 6.43
N PRO A 258 6.88 36.88 5.42
CA PRO A 258 7.23 36.97 4.00
C PRO A 258 8.24 38.12 3.71
N SER A 259 9.16 37.88 2.76
CA SER A 259 10.00 38.95 2.19
C SER A 259 9.24 39.70 1.09
N LEU A 260 9.84 40.77 0.53
CA LEU A 260 9.21 41.55 -0.53
C LEU A 260 8.84 40.76 -1.79
N GLU A 261 9.57 39.69 -2.08
CA GLU A 261 9.27 38.76 -3.22
C GLU A 261 8.02 37.90 -2.98
N HIS A 262 7.58 37.75 -1.74
CA HIS A 262 6.39 37.01 -1.33
C HIS A 262 5.17 37.92 -1.11
N THR A 263 5.24 39.22 -1.50
CA THR A 263 4.18 40.18 -1.25
C THR A 263 3.60 40.73 -2.56
N PHE A 264 2.38 41.20 -2.49
CA PHE A 264 1.75 41.92 -3.60
C PHE A 264 1.84 43.43 -3.39
N LYS A 265 2.18 44.16 -4.44
CA LYS A 265 2.21 45.61 -4.45
C LYS A 265 0.85 46.15 -4.83
N MET A 266 0.50 47.31 -4.27
CA MET A 266 -0.63 48.10 -4.71
C MET A 266 -0.22 49.60 -4.85
N ASP A 267 -1.04 50.36 -5.52
CA ASP A 267 -0.89 51.84 -5.53
C ASP A 267 -1.32 52.38 -4.15
N GLU A 268 -0.36 52.85 -3.37
CA GLU A 268 -0.58 53.34 -2.01
C GLU A 268 -1.50 54.57 -1.96
N THR A 269 -1.63 55.35 -3.07
CA THR A 269 -2.58 56.46 -3.17
C THR A 269 -4.04 56.01 -3.05
N VAL A 270 -4.32 54.71 -3.25
CA VAL A 270 -5.65 54.13 -3.00
C VAL A 270 -5.96 54.13 -1.51
N LEU A 271 -4.95 53.98 -0.64
CA LEU A 271 -5.13 53.94 0.82
C LEU A 271 -5.61 55.30 1.36
N ASP A 272 -5.14 56.43 0.74
CA ASP A 272 -5.53 57.79 1.12
C ASP A 272 -7.04 58.03 0.86
N LYS A 273 -7.69 57.16 0.10
CA LYS A 273 -9.13 57.27 -0.26
C LYS A 273 -10.05 56.37 0.56
N LEU A 274 -9.50 55.62 1.52
CA LEU A 274 -10.26 54.65 2.28
C LEU A 274 -10.94 55.21 3.53
N TYR A 275 -10.90 56.51 3.80
CA TYR A 275 -11.62 57.19 4.91
C TYR A 275 -12.07 58.56 4.51
#